data_ced82ddf8581048a52951af296a787db
#
_entry.id   ced82ddf8581048a52951af296a787db
#
_cell.length_a   1.000
_cell.length_b   1.000
_cell.length_c   1.000
_cell.angle_alpha   90.00
_cell.angle_beta   90.00
_cell.angle_gamma   90.00
#
_symmetry.space_group_name_H-M   'P 1'
#
loop_
_entity.id
_entity.type
_entity.pdbx_description
1 polymer ?
#
loop_
_entity_poly.entity_id
_entity_poly.type
_entity_poly.pdbx_seq_one_letter_code
_entity_poly.pdbx_strand_id
1 'polypeptide(L)'
;MRYLCLFLCLLATTSWAAFTPTTVAKVDLNRYMGKWYEVAKIPNTFQKSCIQDITATYSLLANNQVKGVNSCRKANGQVYQMAVQGTVKDNNNAKLGFKITSSWLRWVPMLEADYWIVDLAEDYSHAAVSTADGKYLWILARQPQLAEPVYQQVLQRAAKLG
;
A
#
# COMPACT_ATOMS: atom_id res chain seq x y z
N MET A 1 67.60 8.29 1.89
CA MET A 1 66.48 8.05 0.93
C MET A 1 65.31 7.47 1.71
N ARG A 2 64.28 8.28 1.98
CA ARG A 2 63.08 7.90 2.77
C ARG A 2 61.94 7.69 1.78
N TYR A 3 61.49 6.46 1.58
CA TYR A 3 60.35 6.13 0.75
C TYR A 3 59.06 6.36 1.55
N LEU A 4 58.29 7.35 1.14
CA LEU A 4 56.98 7.68 1.67
C LEU A 4 55.96 6.81 0.92
N CYS A 5 55.48 5.71 1.54
CA CYS A 5 54.38 4.92 1.00
C CYS A 5 53.07 5.66 1.25
N LEU A 6 52.47 6.24 0.20
CA LEU A 6 51.08 6.72 0.24
C LEU A 6 50.14 5.52 0.19
N PHE A 7 49.49 5.25 1.32
CA PHE A 7 48.36 4.30 1.38
C PHE A 7 47.11 5.02 0.84
N LEU A 8 46.68 4.68 -0.38
CA LEU A 8 45.43 5.14 -0.98
C LEU A 8 44.29 4.27 -0.43
N CYS A 9 43.60 4.76 0.63
CA CYS A 9 42.36 4.13 1.09
C CYS A 9 41.24 4.33 0.06
N LEU A 10 40.95 3.32 -0.75
CA LEU A 10 39.71 3.27 -1.54
C LEU A 10 38.54 3.10 -0.58
N LEU A 11 37.79 4.17 -0.34
CA LEU A 11 36.49 4.13 0.31
C LEU A 11 35.48 3.54 -0.69
N ALA A 12 35.18 2.24 -0.55
CA ALA A 12 34.10 1.61 -1.25
C ALA A 12 32.77 2.16 -0.69
N THR A 13 32.16 3.12 -1.39
CA THR A 13 30.81 3.58 -1.11
C THR A 13 29.84 2.47 -1.56
N THR A 14 29.31 1.70 -0.60
CA THR A 14 28.18 0.80 -0.86
C THR A 14 26.95 1.65 -1.16
N SER A 15 26.61 1.81 -2.43
CA SER A 15 25.34 2.39 -2.86
C SER A 15 24.23 1.41 -2.47
N TRP A 16 23.44 1.75 -1.45
CA TRP A 16 22.22 1.04 -1.16
C TRP A 16 21.21 1.44 -2.24
N ALA A 17 20.96 0.55 -3.19
CA ALA A 17 19.91 0.74 -4.16
C ALA A 17 18.57 0.90 -3.40
N ALA A 18 17.85 2.00 -3.68
CA ALA A 18 16.54 2.21 -3.10
C ALA A 18 15.63 1.05 -3.53
N PHE A 19 15.08 0.33 -2.55
CA PHE A 19 14.17 -0.76 -2.80
C PHE A 19 12.87 -0.21 -3.40
N THR A 20 12.42 -0.76 -4.52
CA THR A 20 11.14 -0.43 -5.15
C THR A 20 10.34 -1.71 -5.33
N PRO A 21 9.17 -1.85 -4.68
CA PRO A 21 8.36 -3.04 -4.79
C PRO A 21 7.94 -3.34 -6.23
N THR A 22 7.94 -4.62 -6.62
CA THR A 22 7.40 -5.06 -7.91
C THR A 22 5.90 -5.29 -7.78
N THR A 23 5.10 -4.73 -8.69
CA THR A 23 3.65 -4.94 -8.74
C THR A 23 3.29 -6.25 -9.43
N VAL A 24 2.05 -6.71 -9.20
CA VAL A 24 1.48 -7.83 -9.97
C VAL A 24 1.37 -7.48 -11.45
N ALA A 25 1.38 -8.50 -12.32
CA ALA A 25 1.43 -8.33 -13.76
C ALA A 25 0.19 -7.61 -14.33
N LYS A 26 -0.99 -7.82 -13.75
CA LYS A 26 -2.25 -7.20 -14.20
C LYS A 26 -3.32 -7.29 -13.12
N VAL A 27 -4.20 -6.29 -13.06
CA VAL A 27 -5.38 -6.25 -12.18
C VAL A 27 -6.64 -6.01 -13.01
N ASP A 28 -7.65 -6.87 -12.82
CA ASP A 28 -9.02 -6.60 -13.26
C ASP A 28 -9.69 -5.71 -12.21
N LEU A 29 -9.87 -4.44 -12.53
CA LEU A 29 -10.46 -3.47 -11.60
C LEU A 29 -11.89 -3.85 -11.20
N ASN A 30 -12.70 -4.46 -12.09
CA ASN A 30 -14.05 -4.86 -11.74
C ASN A 30 -14.06 -5.92 -10.63
N ARG A 31 -13.15 -6.90 -10.71
CA ARG A 31 -12.98 -7.91 -9.66
C ARG A 31 -12.38 -7.35 -8.38
N TYR A 32 -11.53 -6.31 -8.52
CA TYR A 32 -10.87 -5.68 -7.37
C TYR A 32 -11.81 -4.78 -6.56
N MET A 33 -12.88 -4.26 -7.15
CA MET A 33 -13.85 -3.40 -6.46
C MET A 33 -14.56 -4.14 -5.32
N GLY A 34 -15.33 -3.37 -4.53
CA GLY A 34 -16.04 -3.88 -3.37
C GLY A 34 -15.27 -3.70 -2.06
N LYS A 35 -15.67 -4.42 -1.04
CA LYS A 35 -15.14 -4.30 0.33
C LYS A 35 -13.91 -5.17 0.55
N TRP A 36 -12.92 -4.57 1.22
CA TRP A 36 -11.72 -5.21 1.72
C TRP A 36 -11.57 -4.94 3.22
N TYR A 37 -11.13 -5.93 3.97
CA TYR A 37 -10.73 -5.82 5.37
C TYR A 37 -9.21 -5.72 5.45
N GLU A 38 -8.68 -4.77 6.23
CA GLU A 38 -7.27 -4.70 6.56
C GLU A 38 -6.99 -5.74 7.65
N VAL A 39 -6.27 -6.79 7.31
CA VAL A 39 -5.94 -7.89 8.23
C VAL A 39 -4.55 -7.74 8.85
N ALA A 40 -3.65 -7.02 8.19
CA ALA A 40 -2.34 -6.64 8.72
C ALA A 40 -1.80 -5.40 8.04
N LYS A 41 -0.84 -4.74 8.68
CA LYS A 41 -0.09 -3.60 8.12
C LYS A 41 1.26 -3.42 8.79
N ILE A 42 2.18 -2.74 8.12
CA ILE A 42 3.31 -2.09 8.78
C ILE A 42 2.75 -0.92 9.62
N PRO A 43 3.07 -0.82 10.93
CA PRO A 43 2.60 0.25 11.78
C PRO A 43 2.90 1.64 11.19
N ASN A 44 1.90 2.52 11.18
CA ASN A 44 2.04 3.87 10.65
C ASN A 44 1.37 4.91 11.57
N THR A 45 1.75 6.18 11.42
CA THR A 45 1.29 7.26 12.30
C THR A 45 -0.09 7.78 11.95
N PHE A 46 -0.48 7.73 10.67
CA PHE A 46 -1.75 8.30 10.19
C PHE A 46 -2.98 7.41 10.49
N GLN A 47 -2.77 6.12 10.80
CA GLN A 47 -3.86 5.21 11.22
C GLN A 47 -3.88 4.92 12.72
N LYS A 48 -3.09 5.63 13.56
CA LYS A 48 -3.01 5.37 15.01
C LYS A 48 -4.35 5.42 15.74
N SER A 49 -5.29 6.23 15.27
CA SER A 49 -6.62 6.34 15.88
C SER A 49 -7.58 5.21 15.49
N CYS A 50 -7.24 4.43 14.47
CA CYS A 50 -8.03 3.31 13.95
C CYS A 50 -7.60 2.03 14.67
N ILE A 51 -8.46 1.48 15.55
CA ILE A 51 -8.11 0.31 16.37
C ILE A 51 -8.85 -0.96 15.97
N GLN A 52 -10.02 -0.84 15.31
CA GLN A 52 -10.86 -1.99 14.93
C GLN A 52 -11.59 -1.73 13.63
N ASP A 53 -12.12 -2.78 13.04
CA ASP A 53 -13.02 -2.79 11.88
C ASP A 53 -12.46 -1.97 10.70
N ILE A 54 -11.14 -2.07 10.47
CA ILE A 54 -10.50 -1.30 9.43
C ILE A 54 -10.85 -1.91 8.08
N THR A 55 -11.48 -1.11 7.23
CA THR A 55 -11.94 -1.56 5.91
C THR A 55 -11.71 -0.50 4.86
N ALA A 56 -11.57 -0.94 3.60
CA ALA A 56 -11.60 -0.10 2.43
C ALA A 56 -12.68 -0.62 1.47
N THR A 57 -13.53 0.26 0.98
CA THR A 57 -14.54 -0.10 -0.03
C THR A 57 -14.28 0.70 -1.29
N TYR A 58 -14.04 -0.01 -2.39
CA TYR A 58 -13.73 0.60 -3.69
C TYR A 58 -14.89 0.46 -4.66
N SER A 59 -15.08 1.49 -5.51
CA SER A 59 -16.04 1.52 -6.60
C SER A 59 -15.39 2.11 -7.83
N LEU A 60 -15.59 1.50 -8.99
CA LEU A 60 -15.09 2.01 -10.26
C LEU A 60 -15.96 3.18 -10.71
N LEU A 61 -15.33 4.27 -11.09
CA LEU A 61 -15.95 5.44 -11.69
C LEU A 61 -15.70 5.46 -13.21
N ALA A 62 -16.32 6.41 -13.92
CA ALA A 62 -15.97 6.68 -15.31
C ALA A 62 -14.47 7.01 -15.45
N ASN A 63 -13.93 6.79 -16.66
CA ASN A 63 -12.53 7.08 -17.00
C ASN A 63 -11.48 6.35 -16.14
N ASN A 64 -11.76 5.11 -15.72
CA ASN A 64 -10.87 4.28 -14.91
C ASN A 64 -10.43 4.94 -13.59
N GLN A 65 -11.26 5.81 -13.05
CA GLN A 65 -11.06 6.34 -11.71
C GLN A 65 -11.70 5.43 -10.68
N VAL A 66 -11.14 5.40 -9.48
CA VAL A 66 -11.61 4.58 -8.36
C VAL A 66 -12.01 5.47 -7.20
N LYS A 67 -13.27 5.40 -6.77
CA LYS A 67 -13.68 5.97 -5.48
C LYS A 67 -13.37 4.97 -4.39
N GLY A 68 -12.73 5.42 -3.32
CA GLY A 68 -12.49 4.64 -2.13
C GLY A 68 -13.15 5.27 -0.90
N VAL A 69 -13.62 4.44 0.02
CA VAL A 69 -14.06 4.84 1.36
C VAL A 69 -13.32 3.96 2.36
N ASN A 70 -12.38 4.55 3.08
CA ASN A 70 -11.71 3.90 4.20
C ASN A 70 -12.55 4.13 5.46
N SER A 71 -12.77 3.08 6.24
CA SER A 71 -13.55 3.13 7.48
C SER A 71 -12.83 2.41 8.59
N CYS A 72 -12.93 2.92 9.81
CA CYS A 72 -12.44 2.24 11.00
C CYS A 72 -13.21 2.66 12.26
N ARG A 73 -13.05 1.88 13.33
CA ARG A 73 -13.55 2.23 14.67
C ARG A 73 -12.42 2.76 15.53
N LYS A 74 -12.64 3.91 16.16
CA LYS A 74 -11.73 4.53 17.13
C LYS A 74 -11.92 3.95 18.53
N ALA A 75 -10.97 4.22 19.44
CA ALA A 75 -11.02 3.76 20.83
C ALA A 75 -12.28 4.20 21.61
N ASN A 76 -12.86 5.35 21.26
CA ASN A 76 -14.11 5.84 21.84
C ASN A 76 -15.38 5.23 21.22
N GLY A 77 -15.24 4.20 20.37
CA GLY A 77 -16.35 3.54 19.68
C GLY A 77 -16.87 4.25 18.44
N GLN A 78 -16.43 5.47 18.15
CA GLN A 78 -16.87 6.21 16.96
C GLN A 78 -16.35 5.58 15.69
N VAL A 79 -17.21 5.50 14.67
CA VAL A 79 -16.82 5.13 13.31
C VAL A 79 -16.25 6.36 12.61
N TYR A 80 -15.03 6.23 12.11
CA TYR A 80 -14.39 7.24 11.27
C TYR A 80 -14.41 6.76 9.82
N GLN A 81 -14.74 7.67 8.90
CA GLN A 81 -14.70 7.40 7.46
C GLN A 81 -13.93 8.49 6.72
N MET A 82 -13.19 8.09 5.71
CA MET A 82 -12.42 8.97 4.84
C MET A 82 -12.64 8.57 3.39
N ALA A 83 -13.20 9.50 2.61
CA ALA A 83 -13.36 9.32 1.17
C ALA A 83 -12.07 9.69 0.44
N VAL A 84 -11.67 8.85 -0.51
CA VAL A 84 -10.51 9.04 -1.37
C VAL A 84 -10.89 8.80 -2.83
N GLN A 85 -10.12 9.37 -3.73
CA GLN A 85 -10.26 9.15 -5.17
C GLN A 85 -8.92 8.69 -5.74
N GLY A 86 -8.93 7.54 -6.39
CA GLY A 86 -7.78 6.93 -7.04
C GLY A 86 -7.78 7.17 -8.54
N THR A 87 -6.59 7.35 -9.08
CA THR A 87 -6.31 7.38 -10.52
C THR A 87 -5.35 6.26 -10.86
N VAL A 88 -5.65 5.48 -11.89
CA VAL A 88 -4.76 4.44 -12.41
C VAL A 88 -3.54 5.10 -13.06
N LYS A 89 -2.35 4.61 -12.77
CA LYS A 89 -1.06 5.19 -13.18
C LYS A 89 -0.29 4.32 -14.18
N ASP A 90 -0.73 3.09 -14.42
CA ASP A 90 -0.08 2.16 -15.35
C ASP A 90 -1.10 1.42 -16.23
N ASN A 91 -0.60 0.77 -17.27
CA ASN A 91 -1.43 0.00 -18.20
C ASN A 91 -1.90 -1.35 -17.64
N ASN A 92 -1.35 -1.76 -16.49
CA ASN A 92 -1.65 -3.03 -15.84
C ASN A 92 -2.69 -2.89 -14.73
N ASN A 93 -3.12 -1.66 -14.43
CA ASN A 93 -4.02 -1.31 -13.32
C ASN A 93 -3.48 -1.72 -11.93
N ALA A 94 -2.18 -1.95 -11.81
CA ALA A 94 -1.55 -2.39 -10.58
C ALA A 94 -0.99 -1.22 -9.75
N LYS A 95 -0.83 -0.05 -10.36
CA LYS A 95 -0.38 1.18 -9.70
C LYS A 95 -1.49 2.21 -9.73
N LEU A 96 -1.93 2.62 -8.56
CA LEU A 96 -2.88 3.72 -8.39
C LEU A 96 -2.27 4.81 -7.51
N GLY A 97 -2.76 6.04 -7.67
CA GLY A 97 -2.47 7.14 -6.77
C GLY A 97 -3.77 7.63 -6.16
N PHE A 98 -3.87 7.70 -4.83
CA PHE A 98 -5.07 8.13 -4.12
C PHE A 98 -4.91 9.52 -3.51
N LYS A 99 -5.95 10.34 -3.63
CA LYS A 99 -6.09 11.65 -2.97
C LYS A 99 -7.32 11.66 -2.07
N ILE A 100 -7.22 12.33 -0.92
CA ILE A 100 -8.37 12.52 -0.04
C ILE A 100 -9.34 13.53 -0.70
N THR A 101 -10.64 13.23 -0.67
CA THR A 101 -11.66 14.08 -1.31
C THR A 101 -12.50 14.90 -0.33
N SER A 102 -12.10 14.96 0.95
CA SER A 102 -12.84 15.73 1.96
C SER A 102 -12.80 17.25 1.68
N SER A 103 -13.96 17.91 1.84
CA SER A 103 -14.29 19.22 1.27
C SER A 103 -13.45 20.42 1.75
N TRP A 104 -12.92 20.40 2.97
CA TRP A 104 -12.17 21.53 3.51
C TRP A 104 -10.68 21.51 3.15
N LEU A 105 -10.15 20.30 2.78
CA LEU A 105 -8.76 20.11 2.34
C LEU A 105 -8.55 20.32 0.83
N ARG A 106 -9.58 20.67 0.08
CA ARG A 106 -9.46 20.89 -1.39
C ARG A 106 -8.46 21.97 -1.79
N TRP A 107 -8.14 22.88 -0.88
CA TRP A 107 -7.21 23.98 -1.10
C TRP A 107 -5.76 23.65 -0.72
N VAL A 108 -5.52 22.52 -0.04
CA VAL A 108 -4.17 22.04 0.26
C VAL A 108 -3.75 21.16 -0.92
N PRO A 109 -2.62 21.43 -1.60
CA PRO A 109 -2.05 20.51 -2.58
C PRO A 109 -1.74 19.21 -1.85
N MET A 110 -2.67 18.27 -1.86
CA MET A 110 -2.48 17.01 -1.18
C MET A 110 -1.58 16.13 -2.02
N LEU A 111 -0.52 15.67 -1.39
CA LEU A 111 0.33 14.62 -1.88
C LEU A 111 -0.57 13.41 -2.20
N GLU A 112 -0.46 12.94 -3.42
CA GLU A 112 -1.08 11.70 -3.85
C GLU A 112 -0.35 10.55 -3.15
N ALA A 113 -1.12 9.67 -2.50
CA ALA A 113 -0.57 8.49 -1.85
C ALA A 113 -0.45 7.35 -2.86
N ASP A 114 0.72 6.76 -2.96
CA ASP A 114 0.92 5.56 -3.78
C ASP A 114 0.11 4.39 -3.23
N TYR A 115 -0.45 3.60 -4.15
CA TYR A 115 -1.19 2.39 -3.88
C TYR A 115 -0.82 1.36 -4.93
N TRP A 116 0.21 0.57 -4.64
CA TRP A 116 0.76 -0.42 -5.55
C TRP A 116 0.33 -1.82 -5.12
N ILE A 117 -0.38 -2.52 -5.97
CA ILE A 117 -0.81 -3.90 -5.71
C ILE A 117 0.38 -4.80 -6.02
N VAL A 118 1.02 -5.31 -4.97
CA VAL A 118 2.28 -6.08 -5.04
C VAL A 118 2.08 -7.58 -4.90
N ASP A 119 0.94 -8.00 -4.35
CA ASP A 119 0.48 -9.39 -4.32
C ASP A 119 -1.04 -9.44 -4.47
N LEU A 120 -1.55 -10.42 -5.20
CA LEU A 120 -2.98 -10.58 -5.44
C LEU A 120 -3.29 -12.06 -5.71
N ALA A 121 -4.22 -12.61 -4.93
CA ALA A 121 -4.72 -13.96 -5.17
C ALA A 121 -5.47 -14.04 -6.51
N GLU A 122 -5.35 -15.15 -7.21
CA GLU A 122 -6.03 -15.38 -8.50
C GLU A 122 -7.57 -15.27 -8.39
N ASP A 123 -8.14 -15.67 -7.26
CA ASP A 123 -9.56 -15.54 -6.93
C ASP A 123 -9.96 -14.18 -6.37
N TYR A 124 -8.98 -13.26 -6.17
CA TYR A 124 -9.17 -11.94 -5.55
C TYR A 124 -9.62 -12.00 -4.08
N SER A 125 -9.36 -13.09 -3.38
CA SER A 125 -9.72 -13.27 -1.96
C SER A 125 -8.84 -12.43 -1.02
N HIS A 126 -7.58 -12.18 -1.39
CA HIS A 126 -6.63 -11.35 -0.63
C HIS A 126 -5.64 -10.63 -1.54
N ALA A 127 -5.06 -9.57 -1.03
CA ALA A 127 -4.06 -8.76 -1.72
C ALA A 127 -3.04 -8.18 -0.72
N ALA A 128 -1.84 -7.87 -1.18
CA ALA A 128 -0.92 -6.99 -0.49
C ALA A 128 -0.71 -5.70 -1.30
N VAL A 129 -0.69 -4.58 -0.60
CA VAL A 129 -0.56 -3.24 -1.17
C VAL A 129 0.57 -2.51 -0.50
N SER A 130 1.40 -1.83 -1.27
CA SER A 130 2.55 -1.07 -0.78
C SER A 130 2.58 0.34 -1.35
N THR A 131 3.38 1.22 -0.73
CA THR A 131 3.83 2.48 -1.35
C THR A 131 5.00 2.22 -2.29
N ALA A 132 5.27 3.15 -3.20
CA ALA A 132 6.35 3.03 -4.19
C ALA A 132 7.75 2.88 -3.54
N ASP A 133 7.94 3.42 -2.35
CA ASP A 133 9.19 3.33 -1.58
C ASP A 133 9.26 2.12 -0.63
N GLY A 134 8.22 1.27 -0.62
CA GLY A 134 8.15 0.08 0.23
C GLY A 134 7.99 0.33 1.73
N LYS A 135 7.92 1.60 2.19
CA LYS A 135 7.85 1.92 3.63
C LYS A 135 6.56 1.49 4.31
N TYR A 136 5.48 1.41 3.54
CA TYR A 136 4.17 1.01 4.04
C TYR A 136 3.67 -0.20 3.26
N LEU A 137 3.04 -1.10 3.98
CA LEU A 137 2.42 -2.30 3.41
C LEU A 137 1.15 -2.62 4.19
N TRP A 138 0.13 -3.03 3.46
CA TRP A 138 -1.16 -3.50 3.99
C TRP A 138 -1.49 -4.85 3.38
N ILE A 139 -1.98 -5.76 4.20
CA ILE A 139 -2.59 -7.01 3.75
C ILE A 139 -4.10 -6.85 3.85
N LEU A 140 -4.77 -7.02 2.73
CA LEU A 140 -6.19 -6.89 2.57
C LEU A 140 -6.82 -8.24 2.27
N ALA A 141 -8.04 -8.49 2.79
CA ALA A 141 -8.78 -9.70 2.50
C ALA A 141 -10.27 -9.41 2.30
N ARG A 142 -10.97 -10.30 1.59
CA ARG A 142 -12.44 -10.23 1.42
C ARG A 142 -13.20 -10.65 2.67
N GLN A 143 -12.55 -11.34 3.57
CA GLN A 143 -13.09 -11.75 4.88
C GLN A 143 -12.33 -11.01 6.00
N PRO A 144 -12.94 -10.83 7.18
CA PRO A 144 -12.30 -10.16 8.31
C PRO A 144 -11.02 -10.86 8.81
N GLN A 145 -10.86 -12.13 8.48
CA GLN A 145 -9.72 -12.96 8.84
C GLN A 145 -9.28 -13.80 7.65
N LEU A 146 -7.98 -14.03 7.55
CA LEU A 146 -7.39 -15.03 6.67
C LEU A 146 -7.12 -16.32 7.45
N ALA A 147 -7.26 -17.47 6.79
CA ALA A 147 -6.76 -18.72 7.37
C ALA A 147 -5.25 -18.61 7.59
N GLU A 148 -4.76 -19.10 8.73
CA GLU A 148 -3.36 -18.94 9.14
C GLU A 148 -2.35 -19.39 8.06
N PRO A 149 -2.52 -20.52 7.35
CA PRO A 149 -1.59 -20.91 6.30
C PRO A 149 -1.52 -19.88 5.14
N VAL A 150 -2.67 -19.29 4.76
CA VAL A 150 -2.75 -18.27 3.71
C VAL A 150 -2.07 -16.98 4.18
N TYR A 151 -2.33 -16.57 5.43
CA TYR A 151 -1.72 -15.40 6.03
C TYR A 151 -0.19 -15.50 6.05
N GLN A 152 0.36 -16.64 6.48
CA GLN A 152 1.80 -16.88 6.50
C GLN A 152 2.41 -16.86 5.08
N GLN A 153 1.71 -17.41 4.08
CA GLN A 153 2.17 -17.34 2.69
C GLN A 153 2.23 -15.90 2.17
N VAL A 154 1.22 -15.08 2.48
CA VAL A 154 1.21 -13.64 2.08
C VAL A 154 2.36 -12.91 2.75
N LEU A 155 2.60 -13.14 4.05
CA LEU A 155 3.73 -12.53 4.77
C LEU A 155 5.08 -12.93 4.16
N GLN A 156 5.27 -14.21 3.82
CA GLN A 156 6.50 -14.69 3.18
C GLN A 156 6.72 -14.06 1.79
N ARG A 157 5.65 -13.87 1.00
CA ARG A 157 5.74 -13.17 -0.29
C ARG A 157 6.04 -11.69 -0.08
N ALA A 158 5.37 -11.04 0.86
CA ALA A 158 5.61 -9.64 1.19
C ALA A 158 7.04 -9.39 1.68
N ALA A 159 7.60 -10.28 2.51
CA ALA A 159 8.97 -10.19 2.98
C ALA A 159 10.03 -10.31 1.85
N LYS A 160 9.68 -10.93 0.72
CA LYS A 160 10.57 -11.00 -0.45
C LYS A 160 10.53 -9.72 -1.30
N LEU A 161 9.59 -8.87 -1.03
CA LEU A 161 9.45 -7.57 -1.71
C LEU A 161 10.29 -6.47 -1.03
N GLY A 162 11.00 -6.80 0.07
CA GLY A 162 11.95 -5.96 0.80
C GLY A 162 11.58 -5.72 2.24
#